data_7c1a82fb8c3d4463936d501be01e5f2f
#
_entry.id   7c1a82fb8c3d4463936d501be01e5f2f
#
_cell.length_a   1.000
_cell.length_b   1.000
_cell.length_c   1.000
_cell.angle_alpha   90.00
_cell.angle_beta   90.00
_cell.angle_gamma   90.00
#
_symmetry.space_group_name_H-M   'P 1'
#
loop_
_entity.id
_entity.type
_entity.pdbx_description
1 polymer ?
#
loop_
_entity_poly.entity_id
_entity_poly.type
_entity_poly.pdbx_seq_one_letter_code
_entity_poly.pdbx_strand_id
1 'polypeptide(L)'
;MTRYLPARYYLWSGIAAVVLAGLSGWMGWQRPFALIPAALFVVSAVFLFLMASRPALELHEGYLSLGHRIIPWMDIRRVDRAASWVSPLLVRLTLFDDSRVYVVFPGDLDSCNSLLRNLRRLSRDALIDGVPYRQYWGEVLAPNAERKQPTPPPRYRILRPEDELEVERLYQRLKTVGNLDQKSGSDEK
;
A
#
# COMPACT_ATOMS: atom_id res chain seq x y z
N MET A 1 9.25 -20.72 -3.24
CA MET A 1 8.17 -21.08 -2.29
C MET A 1 8.30 -20.21 -1.06
N THR A 2 7.30 -19.41 -0.74
CA THR A 2 7.30 -18.50 0.43
C THR A 2 6.11 -18.85 1.31
N ARG A 3 6.36 -19.18 2.58
CA ARG A 3 5.33 -19.56 3.54
C ARG A 3 5.14 -18.44 4.56
N TYR A 4 3.89 -17.99 4.74
CA TYR A 4 3.50 -16.99 5.70
C TYR A 4 2.70 -17.63 6.84
N LEU A 5 3.21 -17.51 8.04
CA LEU A 5 2.58 -18.02 9.26
C LEU A 5 1.86 -16.90 10.00
N PRO A 6 0.70 -17.18 10.62
CA PRO A 6 0.05 -16.21 11.50
C PRO A 6 0.97 -15.83 12.66
N ALA A 7 0.88 -14.58 13.11
CA ALA A 7 1.75 -14.08 14.18
C ALA A 7 1.41 -14.74 15.52
N ARG A 8 2.42 -15.24 16.18
CA ARG A 8 2.29 -15.96 17.46
C ARG A 8 1.75 -15.09 18.60
N TYR A 9 1.84 -13.78 18.47
CA TYR A 9 1.33 -12.88 19.52
C TYR A 9 -0.19 -12.97 19.70
N TYR A 10 -0.96 -13.34 18.64
CA TYR A 10 -2.40 -13.56 18.76
C TYR A 10 -2.72 -14.72 19.71
N LEU A 11 -1.89 -15.76 19.72
CA LEU A 11 -2.05 -16.89 20.65
C LEU A 11 -1.74 -16.45 22.09
N TRP A 12 -0.64 -15.75 22.30
CA TRP A 12 -0.28 -15.28 23.64
C TRP A 12 -1.27 -14.25 24.21
N SER A 13 -1.73 -13.32 23.38
CA SER A 13 -2.76 -12.37 23.80
C SER A 13 -4.11 -13.04 24.05
N GLY A 14 -4.45 -14.11 23.30
CA GLY A 14 -5.62 -14.93 23.58
C GLY A 14 -5.55 -15.61 24.94
N ILE A 15 -4.40 -16.21 25.29
CA ILE A 15 -4.17 -16.82 26.61
C ILE A 15 -4.30 -15.76 27.71
N ALA A 16 -3.68 -14.58 27.54
CA ALA A 16 -3.80 -13.49 28.50
C ALA A 16 -5.25 -13.04 28.71
N ALA A 17 -6.02 -12.95 27.61
CA ALA A 17 -7.44 -12.61 27.69
C ALA A 17 -8.26 -13.66 28.48
N VAL A 18 -7.96 -14.96 28.33
CA VAL A 18 -8.61 -16.03 29.12
C VAL A 18 -8.29 -15.88 30.60
N VAL A 19 -7.02 -15.62 30.95
CA VAL A 19 -6.62 -15.41 32.36
C VAL A 19 -7.35 -14.21 32.96
N LEU A 20 -7.44 -13.09 32.22
CA LEU A 20 -8.16 -11.90 32.66
C LEU A 20 -9.66 -12.16 32.79
N ALA A 21 -10.25 -12.94 31.87
CA ALA A 21 -11.64 -13.38 31.98
C ALA A 21 -11.90 -14.21 33.24
N GLY A 22 -11.00 -15.13 33.56
CA GLY A 22 -11.07 -15.95 34.78
C GLY A 22 -11.00 -15.11 36.06
N LEU A 23 -10.02 -14.18 36.13
CA LEU A 23 -9.88 -13.27 37.27
C LEU A 23 -11.10 -12.36 37.43
N SER A 24 -11.59 -11.79 36.31
CA SER A 24 -12.77 -10.94 36.32
C SER A 24 -14.03 -11.73 36.71
N GLY A 25 -14.17 -12.97 36.22
CA GLY A 25 -15.28 -13.87 36.59
C GLY A 25 -15.24 -14.23 38.07
N TRP A 26 -14.06 -14.51 38.62
CA TRP A 26 -13.88 -14.74 40.05
C TRP A 26 -14.34 -13.55 40.90
N MET A 27 -13.95 -12.32 40.51
CA MET A 27 -14.43 -11.10 41.18
C MET A 27 -15.94 -10.90 40.98
N GLY A 28 -16.52 -11.37 39.89
CA GLY A 28 -17.95 -11.32 39.58
C GLY A 28 -18.82 -12.06 40.60
N TRP A 29 -18.27 -13.07 41.25
CA TRP A 29 -18.94 -13.78 42.34
C TRP A 29 -19.26 -12.85 43.54
N GLN A 30 -18.40 -11.89 43.82
CA GLN A 30 -18.58 -10.92 44.88
C GLN A 30 -19.27 -9.63 44.42
N ARG A 31 -19.03 -9.23 43.16
CA ARG A 31 -19.50 -7.99 42.58
C ARG A 31 -20.03 -8.23 41.16
N PRO A 32 -21.36 -8.22 40.93
CA PRO A 32 -21.94 -8.60 39.63
C PRO A 32 -21.46 -7.72 38.47
N PHE A 33 -21.03 -6.48 38.72
CA PHE A 33 -20.49 -5.59 37.68
C PHE A 33 -19.20 -6.13 37.02
N ALA A 34 -18.42 -6.99 37.71
CA ALA A 34 -17.21 -7.60 37.14
C ALA A 34 -17.50 -8.66 36.07
N LEU A 35 -18.75 -9.10 35.92
CA LEU A 35 -19.18 -10.02 34.86
C LEU A 35 -19.15 -9.36 33.48
N ILE A 36 -19.35 -8.03 33.39
CA ILE A 36 -19.31 -7.31 32.12
C ILE A 36 -17.91 -7.39 31.49
N PRO A 37 -16.83 -6.99 32.16
CA PRO A 37 -15.48 -7.15 31.60
C PRO A 37 -15.11 -8.62 31.41
N ALA A 38 -15.57 -9.55 32.23
CA ALA A 38 -15.34 -10.97 32.02
C ALA A 38 -15.90 -11.44 30.67
N ALA A 39 -17.15 -11.07 30.34
CA ALA A 39 -17.77 -11.41 29.07
C ALA A 39 -17.01 -10.80 27.89
N LEU A 40 -16.55 -9.54 28.01
CA LEU A 40 -15.74 -8.88 26.96
C LEU A 40 -14.40 -9.59 26.73
N PHE A 41 -13.74 -10.03 27.80
CA PHE A 41 -12.49 -10.78 27.68
C PHE A 41 -12.69 -12.16 27.06
N VAL A 42 -13.80 -12.84 27.34
CA VAL A 42 -14.16 -14.12 26.71
C VAL A 42 -14.36 -13.92 25.20
N VAL A 43 -15.15 -12.91 24.79
CA VAL A 43 -15.35 -12.60 23.36
C VAL A 43 -14.04 -12.27 22.67
N SER A 44 -13.19 -11.45 23.32
CA SER A 44 -11.86 -11.10 22.80
C SER A 44 -10.96 -12.32 22.65
N ALA A 45 -10.96 -13.22 23.64
CA ALA A 45 -10.17 -14.46 23.60
C ALA A 45 -10.61 -15.35 22.44
N VAL A 46 -11.93 -15.55 22.25
CA VAL A 46 -12.46 -16.34 21.12
C VAL A 46 -12.00 -15.73 19.80
N PHE A 47 -12.12 -14.43 19.63
CA PHE A 47 -11.69 -13.74 18.41
C PHE A 47 -10.17 -13.92 18.15
N LEU A 48 -9.33 -13.76 19.19
CA LEU A 48 -7.89 -13.91 19.08
C LEU A 48 -7.49 -15.37 18.74
N PHE A 49 -8.16 -16.37 19.33
CA PHE A 49 -7.91 -17.77 18.97
C PHE A 49 -8.38 -18.08 17.54
N LEU A 50 -9.50 -17.54 17.07
CA LEU A 50 -9.93 -17.67 15.68
C LEU A 50 -8.90 -17.06 14.71
N MET A 51 -8.27 -15.94 15.09
CA MET A 51 -7.18 -15.36 14.28
C MET A 51 -5.92 -16.22 14.33
N ALA A 52 -5.55 -16.75 15.51
CA ALA A 52 -4.37 -17.61 15.68
C ALA A 52 -4.51 -18.97 14.96
N SER A 53 -5.74 -19.50 14.82
CA SER A 53 -6.01 -20.79 14.18
C SER A 53 -6.08 -20.74 12.65
N ARG A 54 -5.89 -19.55 12.04
CA ARG A 54 -5.91 -19.41 10.59
C ARG A 54 -4.77 -20.24 9.95
N PRO A 55 -5.06 -20.93 8.84
CA PRO A 55 -4.05 -21.72 8.15
C PRO A 55 -2.94 -20.84 7.58
N ALA A 56 -1.75 -21.43 7.47
CA ALA A 56 -0.62 -20.78 6.79
C ALA A 56 -0.95 -20.51 5.33
N LEU A 57 -0.45 -19.39 4.84
CA LEU A 57 -0.51 -19.00 3.43
C LEU A 57 0.79 -19.41 2.75
N GLU A 58 0.69 -20.18 1.67
CA GLU A 58 1.85 -20.58 0.89
C GLU A 58 1.73 -20.03 -0.53
N LEU A 59 2.75 -19.27 -0.93
CA LEU A 59 2.87 -18.73 -2.28
C LEU A 59 3.85 -19.60 -3.07
N HIS A 60 3.31 -20.26 -4.08
CA HIS A 60 4.07 -20.99 -5.07
C HIS A 60 4.14 -20.19 -6.38
N GLU A 61 5.03 -20.56 -7.29
CA GLU A 61 5.18 -19.87 -8.57
C GLU A 61 3.93 -19.97 -9.46
N GLY A 62 3.22 -21.10 -9.40
CA GLY A 62 2.03 -21.38 -10.22
C GLY A 62 0.70 -21.18 -9.51
N TYR A 63 0.66 -21.19 -8.18
CA TYR A 63 -0.58 -21.16 -7.41
C TYR A 63 -0.42 -20.58 -6.02
N LEU A 64 -1.54 -20.15 -5.44
CA LEU A 64 -1.70 -19.74 -4.05
C LEU A 64 -2.38 -20.88 -3.27
N SER A 65 -1.79 -21.30 -2.16
CA SER A 65 -2.39 -22.28 -1.25
C SER A 65 -2.91 -21.59 0.00
N LEU A 66 -4.21 -21.74 0.25
CA LEU A 66 -4.91 -21.30 1.45
C LEU A 66 -5.35 -22.53 2.25
N GLY A 67 -4.45 -23.06 3.07
CA GLY A 67 -4.72 -24.32 3.79
C GLY A 67 -4.99 -25.47 2.82
N HIS A 68 -6.26 -25.86 2.67
CA HIS A 68 -6.66 -26.96 1.77
C HIS A 68 -7.07 -26.48 0.36
N ARG A 69 -7.23 -25.16 0.15
CA ARG A 69 -7.68 -24.63 -1.13
C ARG A 69 -6.49 -24.15 -1.96
N ILE A 70 -6.36 -24.69 -3.16
CA ILE A 70 -5.34 -24.29 -4.14
C ILE A 70 -6.01 -23.41 -5.19
N ILE A 71 -5.43 -22.24 -5.45
CA ILE A 71 -5.93 -21.26 -6.41
C ILE A 71 -4.80 -20.94 -7.38
N PRO A 72 -4.89 -21.35 -8.66
CA PRO A 72 -3.93 -20.98 -9.69
C PRO A 72 -3.91 -19.45 -9.88
N TRP A 73 -2.74 -18.87 -10.15
CA TRP A 73 -2.65 -17.41 -10.39
C TRP A 73 -3.43 -16.98 -11.63
N MET A 74 -3.54 -17.86 -12.63
CA MET A 74 -4.29 -17.60 -13.87
C MET A 74 -5.79 -17.45 -13.61
N ASP A 75 -6.33 -18.06 -12.54
CA ASP A 75 -7.76 -17.97 -12.21
C ASP A 75 -8.11 -16.70 -11.45
N ILE A 76 -7.12 -15.91 -11.03
CA ILE A 76 -7.34 -14.66 -10.30
C ILE A 76 -7.52 -13.52 -11.29
N ARG A 77 -8.75 -13.02 -11.37
CA ARG A 77 -9.12 -11.88 -12.19
C ARG A 77 -8.79 -10.53 -11.53
N ARG A 78 -8.93 -10.47 -10.18
CA ARG A 78 -8.76 -9.21 -9.45
C ARG A 78 -8.28 -9.44 -8.03
N VAL A 79 -7.34 -8.59 -7.61
CA VAL A 79 -6.78 -8.55 -6.25
C VAL A 79 -7.04 -7.18 -5.65
N ASP A 80 -7.96 -7.10 -4.71
CA ASP A 80 -8.29 -5.85 -4.02
C ASP A 80 -7.93 -5.93 -2.55
N ARG A 81 -7.39 -4.85 -2.02
CA ARG A 81 -7.27 -4.67 -0.58
C ARG A 81 -8.65 -4.31 -0.01
N ALA A 82 -9.22 -5.20 0.81
CA ALA A 82 -10.59 -5.02 1.32
C ALA A 82 -10.67 -4.05 2.51
N ALA A 83 -9.56 -3.79 3.21
CA ALA A 83 -9.53 -2.89 4.35
C ALA A 83 -8.31 -1.97 4.31
N SER A 84 -8.44 -0.75 4.84
CA SER A 84 -7.36 0.24 4.88
C SER A 84 -6.32 -0.04 5.97
N TRP A 85 -6.71 -0.76 7.04
CA TRP A 85 -5.78 -1.17 8.10
C TRP A 85 -4.80 -2.24 7.60
N VAL A 86 -3.63 -2.28 8.18
CA VAL A 86 -2.54 -3.14 7.72
C VAL A 86 -2.58 -4.52 8.37
N SER A 87 -2.99 -4.62 9.62
CA SER A 87 -3.07 -5.88 10.38
C SER A 87 -4.40 -5.95 11.16
N PRO A 88 -5.15 -7.07 11.05
CA PRO A 88 -4.96 -8.17 10.11
C PRO A 88 -5.16 -7.76 8.64
N LEU A 89 -4.31 -8.30 7.74
CA LEU A 89 -4.45 -8.02 6.32
C LEU A 89 -5.69 -8.72 5.77
N LEU A 90 -6.58 -7.95 5.15
CA LEU A 90 -7.77 -8.45 4.47
C LEU A 90 -7.65 -8.19 2.97
N VAL A 91 -7.50 -9.25 2.19
CA VAL A 91 -7.44 -9.19 0.73
C VAL A 91 -8.64 -9.91 0.14
N ARG A 92 -9.30 -9.28 -0.82
CA ARG A 92 -10.37 -9.89 -1.61
C ARG A 92 -9.81 -10.31 -2.96
N LEU A 93 -9.86 -11.59 -3.24
CA LEU A 93 -9.55 -12.18 -4.53
C LEU A 93 -10.85 -12.43 -5.27
N THR A 94 -10.99 -11.92 -6.49
CA THR A 94 -12.09 -12.26 -7.39
C THR A 94 -11.53 -13.16 -8.48
N LEU A 95 -12.12 -14.33 -8.65
CA LEU A 95 -11.72 -15.32 -9.64
C LEU A 95 -12.45 -15.06 -10.97
N PHE A 96 -12.05 -15.80 -12.02
CA PHE A 96 -12.72 -15.69 -13.34
C PHE A 96 -14.16 -16.21 -13.34
N ASP A 97 -14.50 -17.09 -12.40
CA ASP A 97 -15.88 -17.56 -12.17
C ASP A 97 -16.74 -16.57 -11.37
N ASP A 98 -16.26 -15.34 -11.20
CA ASP A 98 -16.84 -14.27 -10.35
C ASP A 98 -16.96 -14.66 -8.86
N SER A 99 -16.43 -15.79 -8.46
CA SER A 99 -16.37 -16.17 -7.03
C SER A 99 -15.40 -15.24 -6.27
N ARG A 100 -15.76 -14.93 -5.02
CA ARG A 100 -14.97 -14.06 -4.15
C ARG A 100 -14.35 -14.87 -3.02
N VAL A 101 -13.05 -14.81 -2.90
CA VAL A 101 -12.30 -15.44 -1.82
C VAL A 101 -11.68 -14.36 -0.95
N TYR A 102 -12.01 -14.38 0.33
CA TYR A 102 -11.44 -13.46 1.31
C TYR A 102 -10.26 -14.12 1.99
N VAL A 103 -9.09 -13.53 1.84
CA VAL A 103 -7.86 -13.92 2.50
C VAL A 103 -7.67 -13.05 3.71
N VAL A 104 -7.75 -13.63 4.90
CA VAL A 104 -7.49 -12.95 6.18
C VAL A 104 -6.16 -13.46 6.71
N PHE A 105 -5.18 -12.58 6.78
CA PHE A 105 -3.85 -12.91 7.30
C PHE A 105 -3.51 -12.09 8.55
N PRO A 106 -3.52 -12.71 9.73
CA PRO A 106 -3.15 -12.08 10.98
C PRO A 106 -1.62 -12.15 11.17
N GLY A 107 -0.89 -11.36 10.41
CA GLY A 107 0.56 -11.24 10.48
C GLY A 107 1.02 -9.92 11.08
N ASP A 108 2.34 -9.80 11.29
CA ASP A 108 2.99 -8.54 11.62
C ASP A 108 2.92 -7.57 10.43
N LEU A 109 3.11 -6.28 10.66
CA LEU A 109 3.06 -5.25 9.64
C LEU A 109 3.97 -5.54 8.44
N ASP A 110 5.20 -6.00 8.71
CA ASP A 110 6.18 -6.31 7.68
C ASP A 110 5.79 -7.56 6.89
N SER A 111 5.29 -8.58 7.57
CA SER A 111 4.78 -9.81 6.94
C SER A 111 3.55 -9.52 6.09
N CYS A 112 2.63 -8.68 6.55
CA CYS A 112 1.45 -8.26 5.81
C CYS A 112 1.81 -7.49 4.54
N ASN A 113 2.74 -6.53 4.64
CA ASN A 113 3.22 -5.75 3.51
C ASN A 113 3.98 -6.63 2.49
N SER A 114 4.81 -7.54 2.98
CA SER A 114 5.56 -8.50 2.16
C SER A 114 4.62 -9.44 1.42
N LEU A 115 3.62 -10.00 2.13
CA LEU A 115 2.58 -10.85 1.55
C LEU A 115 1.81 -10.10 0.45
N LEU A 116 1.33 -8.90 0.73
CA LEU A 116 0.59 -8.09 -0.22
C LEU A 116 1.42 -7.76 -1.47
N ARG A 117 2.69 -7.41 -1.28
CA ARG A 117 3.62 -7.14 -2.39
C ARG A 117 3.85 -8.37 -3.25
N ASN A 118 4.10 -9.53 -2.62
CA ASN A 118 4.33 -10.79 -3.34
C ASN A 118 3.07 -11.27 -4.06
N LEU A 119 1.90 -11.13 -3.43
CA LEU A 119 0.61 -11.47 -4.01
C LEU A 119 0.33 -10.65 -5.27
N ARG A 120 0.55 -9.32 -5.19
CA ARG A 120 0.44 -8.42 -6.35
C ARG A 120 1.46 -8.73 -7.44
N ARG A 121 2.69 -9.11 -7.06
CA ARG A 121 3.76 -9.44 -8.03
C ARG A 121 3.50 -10.73 -8.78
N LEU A 122 2.92 -11.74 -8.13
CA LEU A 122 2.64 -13.04 -8.73
C LEU A 122 1.37 -13.02 -9.59
N SER A 123 0.41 -12.15 -9.28
CA SER A 123 -0.86 -12.00 -10.02
C SER A 123 -0.68 -11.14 -11.28
N ARG A 124 0.08 -11.62 -12.27
CA ARG A 124 0.45 -10.84 -13.47
C ARG A 124 -0.72 -10.51 -14.39
N ASP A 125 -1.72 -11.39 -14.43
CA ASP A 125 -2.89 -11.26 -15.30
C ASP A 125 -4.08 -10.61 -14.58
N ALA A 126 -3.95 -10.32 -13.29
CA ALA A 126 -5.01 -9.74 -12.47
C ALA A 126 -5.00 -8.21 -12.47
N LEU A 127 -6.18 -7.63 -12.24
CA LEU A 127 -6.32 -6.23 -11.88
C LEU A 127 -5.92 -6.02 -10.41
N ILE A 128 -4.99 -5.13 -10.14
CA ILE A 128 -4.53 -4.78 -8.79
C ILE A 128 -5.24 -3.51 -8.36
N ASP A 129 -6.11 -3.59 -7.36
CA ASP A 129 -6.92 -2.46 -6.87
C ASP A 129 -7.65 -1.71 -8.02
N GLY A 130 -8.06 -2.44 -9.06
CA GLY A 130 -8.74 -1.92 -10.23
C GLY A 130 -7.83 -1.41 -11.36
N VAL A 131 -6.51 -1.46 -11.18
CA VAL A 131 -5.52 -1.01 -12.16
C VAL A 131 -4.85 -2.23 -12.82
N PRO A 132 -4.63 -2.24 -14.15
CA PRO A 132 -3.91 -3.32 -14.83
C PRO A 132 -2.48 -3.47 -14.28
N TYR A 133 -1.99 -4.71 -14.18
CA TYR A 133 -0.66 -5.03 -13.66
C TYR A 133 0.47 -4.19 -14.24
N ARG A 134 0.47 -3.99 -15.57
CA ARG A 134 1.53 -3.21 -16.26
C ARG A 134 1.52 -1.74 -15.84
N GLN A 135 0.34 -1.16 -15.68
CA GLN A 135 0.20 0.23 -15.26
C GLN A 135 0.58 0.39 -13.79
N TYR A 136 0.13 -0.52 -12.93
CA TYR A 136 0.44 -0.51 -11.50
C TYR A 136 1.95 -0.56 -11.24
N TRP A 137 2.66 -1.51 -11.87
CA TRP A 137 4.09 -1.67 -11.67
C TRP A 137 4.92 -0.70 -12.51
N GLY A 138 4.45 -0.25 -13.66
CA GLY A 138 5.07 0.79 -14.47
C GLY A 138 5.15 2.12 -13.71
N GLU A 139 4.08 2.51 -13.04
CA GLU A 139 4.06 3.71 -12.19
C GLU A 139 4.98 3.58 -10.97
N VAL A 140 5.07 2.39 -10.37
CA VAL A 140 5.96 2.13 -9.22
C VAL A 140 7.44 2.06 -9.63
N LEU A 141 7.74 1.47 -10.81
CA LEU A 141 9.11 1.34 -11.30
C LEU A 141 9.63 2.61 -11.98
N ALA A 142 8.72 3.48 -12.44
CA ALA A 142 9.04 4.79 -13.01
C ALA A 142 8.51 5.94 -12.11
N PRO A 143 8.96 6.05 -10.85
CA PRO A 143 8.45 7.05 -9.93
C PRO A 143 8.71 8.51 -10.37
N ASN A 144 9.50 8.72 -11.42
CA ASN A 144 9.87 10.04 -11.94
C ASN A 144 9.77 10.19 -13.47
N ALA A 145 9.44 9.13 -14.23
CA ALA A 145 9.42 9.24 -15.68
C ALA A 145 8.16 9.92 -16.23
N GLU A 146 7.09 9.99 -15.42
CA GLU A 146 5.83 10.66 -15.76
C GLU A 146 5.27 11.55 -14.63
N ARG A 147 6.10 12.13 -13.79
CA ARG A 147 5.79 13.53 -13.54
C ARG A 147 5.94 14.15 -14.92
N LYS A 148 4.82 14.21 -15.66
CA LYS A 148 4.64 15.11 -16.77
C LYS A 148 5.42 16.34 -16.38
N GLN A 149 6.57 16.59 -17.02
CA GLN A 149 7.09 17.93 -17.06
C GLN A 149 5.85 18.78 -17.29
N PRO A 150 5.52 19.72 -16.38
CA PRO A 150 4.32 20.50 -16.55
C PRO A 150 4.41 20.92 -18.00
N THR A 151 3.47 20.44 -18.82
CA THR A 151 3.41 20.80 -20.25
C THR A 151 3.65 22.28 -20.23
N PRO A 152 4.75 22.77 -20.82
CA PRO A 152 5.08 24.17 -20.69
C PRO A 152 3.81 24.90 -21.01
N PRO A 153 3.33 25.80 -20.14
CA PRO A 153 1.99 26.39 -20.28
C PRO A 153 1.87 26.77 -21.74
N PRO A 154 0.76 26.43 -22.42
CA PRO A 154 0.64 26.65 -23.85
C PRO A 154 1.17 28.04 -24.08
N ARG A 155 2.27 28.14 -24.81
CA ARG A 155 2.86 29.43 -25.12
C ARG A 155 1.81 30.15 -25.93
N TYR A 156 0.88 30.82 -25.23
CA TYR A 156 0.04 31.80 -25.87
C TYR A 156 1.05 32.75 -26.50
N ARG A 157 1.05 32.89 -27.80
CA ARG A 157 1.76 33.94 -28.49
C ARG A 157 1.13 35.25 -28.03
N ILE A 158 1.60 35.74 -26.89
CA ILE A 158 1.17 37.01 -26.29
C ILE A 158 1.75 38.15 -27.12
N LEU A 159 2.86 37.89 -27.80
CA LEU A 159 3.56 38.84 -28.66
C LEU A 159 3.16 38.53 -30.11
N ARG A 160 2.83 39.57 -30.84
CA ARG A 160 2.71 39.49 -32.29
C ARG A 160 4.11 39.24 -32.89
N PRO A 161 4.24 38.57 -34.06
CA PRO A 161 5.53 38.28 -34.67
C PRO A 161 6.38 39.56 -34.92
N GLU A 162 5.75 40.69 -35.02
CA GLU A 162 6.37 42.01 -35.12
C GLU A 162 7.04 42.45 -33.81
N ASP A 163 6.38 42.19 -32.67
CA ASP A 163 6.84 42.50 -31.32
C ASP A 163 8.02 41.55 -30.89
N GLU A 164 8.06 40.31 -31.39
CA GLU A 164 9.16 39.38 -31.13
C GLU A 164 10.51 39.91 -31.64
N LEU A 165 10.51 40.54 -32.81
CA LEU A 165 11.71 41.14 -33.38
C LEU A 165 12.19 42.35 -32.58
N GLU A 166 11.28 43.11 -32.02
CA GLU A 166 11.59 44.30 -31.22
C GLU A 166 12.14 43.90 -29.84
N VAL A 167 11.55 42.91 -29.22
CA VAL A 167 12.03 42.34 -27.93
C VAL A 167 13.42 41.72 -28.12
N GLU A 168 13.69 40.99 -29.19
CA GLU A 168 15.01 40.43 -29.48
C GLU A 168 16.08 41.53 -29.67
N ARG A 169 15.74 42.63 -30.39
CA ARG A 169 16.63 43.78 -30.51
C ARG A 169 16.93 44.45 -29.18
N LEU A 170 15.92 44.62 -28.33
CA LEU A 170 16.08 45.20 -26.99
C LEU A 170 16.94 44.29 -26.10
N TYR A 171 16.72 42.96 -26.16
CA TYR A 171 17.51 41.99 -25.43
C TYR A 171 19.00 42.02 -25.86
N GLN A 172 19.27 42.09 -27.14
CA GLN A 172 20.64 42.18 -27.68
C GLN A 172 21.31 43.52 -27.23
N ARG A 173 20.59 44.64 -27.23
CA ARG A 173 21.10 45.91 -26.71
C ARG A 173 21.45 45.85 -25.23
N LEU A 174 20.54 45.29 -24.40
CA LEU A 174 20.77 45.11 -22.97
C LEU A 174 21.99 44.22 -22.69
N LYS A 175 22.15 43.15 -23.45
CA LYS A 175 23.32 42.26 -23.35
C LYS A 175 24.63 42.95 -23.72
N THR A 176 24.59 43.86 -24.69
CA THR A 176 25.77 44.62 -25.11
C THR A 176 26.15 45.70 -24.08
N VAL A 177 25.19 46.36 -23.50
CA VAL A 177 25.39 47.37 -22.43
C VAL A 177 25.88 46.68 -21.14
N GLY A 178 25.28 45.53 -20.75
CA GLY A 178 25.72 44.79 -19.56
C GLY A 178 27.15 44.22 -19.66
N ASN A 179 27.63 43.96 -20.85
CA ASN A 179 29.03 43.54 -21.06
C ASN A 179 30.04 44.70 -21.02
N LEU A 180 29.62 45.94 -21.24
CA LEU A 180 30.47 47.10 -21.16
C LEU A 180 30.83 47.50 -19.72
N ASP A 181 29.92 47.29 -18.79
CA ASP A 181 30.18 47.60 -17.37
C ASP A 181 31.14 46.60 -16.70
N GLN A 182 31.26 45.40 -17.23
CA GLN A 182 32.17 44.40 -16.68
C GLN A 182 33.65 44.58 -17.12
N LYS A 183 33.91 45.41 -18.16
CA LYS A 183 35.22 45.65 -18.69
C LYS A 183 35.87 46.95 -18.17
N SER A 184 35.08 47.87 -17.58
CA SER A 184 35.59 49.12 -17.03
C SER A 184 36.07 49.00 -15.58
N GLY A 185 35.84 47.86 -14.91
CA GLY A 185 36.22 47.66 -13.52
C GLY A 185 37.54 46.94 -13.29
N SER A 186 38.28 46.54 -14.33
CA SER A 186 39.52 45.74 -14.21
C SER A 186 40.81 46.48 -14.51
N ASP A 187 40.79 47.79 -14.84
CA ASP A 187 41.99 48.57 -15.18
C ASP A 187 42.39 49.64 -14.13
N GLU A 188 41.90 49.50 -12.89
CA GLU A 188 42.36 50.34 -11.81
C GLU A 188 42.93 49.49 -10.66
N LYS A 189 44.16 48.90 -10.88
CA LYS A 189 45.14 48.63 -9.83
C LYS A 189 46.53 48.42 -10.46
#